data_bf208f28ffd67a8f63a56db02b63ee54
#
_entry.id   bf208f28ffd67a8f63a56db02b63ee54
#
_cell.length_a   1.000
_cell.length_b   1.000
_cell.length_c   1.000
_cell.angle_alpha   90.00
_cell.angle_beta   90.00
_cell.angle_gamma   90.00
#
_symmetry.space_group_name_H-M   'P 1'
#
loop_
_entity.id
_entity.type
_entity.pdbx_description
1 polymer ?
#
loop_
_entity_poly.entity_id
_entity_poly.type
_entity_poly.pdbx_seq_one_letter_code
_entity_poly.pdbx_strand_id
1 'polypeptide(L)'
;MAEIKKILIANRGEIVQRAIRTIKEMGKKSVAVYSAGDKNASYLKHADEAVCIGGAKSKDSYLNIPAIITAAEMTGCDAIFPGYGFLSENQDFVEICRLHNIKFIGPSVEVMEKMADKSKAKEEMIRAGVPVV
;
A
#
# COMPACT_ATOMS: atom_id res chain seq x y z
N MET A 1 4.32 -7.98 16.86
CA MET A 1 3.76 -7.12 15.81
C MET A 1 4.77 -6.94 14.71
N ALA A 2 4.40 -7.29 13.49
CA ALA A 2 5.32 -7.22 12.36
C ALA A 2 5.56 -5.77 11.91
N GLU A 3 6.76 -5.47 11.52
CA GLU A 3 7.11 -4.19 10.89
C GLU A 3 6.51 -4.13 9.49
N ILE A 4 6.08 -2.95 9.09
CA ILE A 4 5.67 -2.71 7.71
C ILE A 4 6.93 -2.57 6.87
N LYS A 5 7.12 -3.48 5.92
CA LYS A 5 8.31 -3.52 5.05
C LYS A 5 8.00 -3.19 3.61
N LYS A 6 6.81 -3.54 3.14
CA LYS A 6 6.44 -3.42 1.73
C LYS A 6 4.99 -2.97 1.61
N ILE A 7 4.79 -1.92 0.84
CA ILE A 7 3.49 -1.23 0.73
C ILE A 7 3.03 -1.24 -0.72
N LEU A 8 1.80 -1.72 -0.95
CA LEU A 8 1.14 -1.62 -2.24
C LEU A 8 0.38 -0.30 -2.30
N ILE A 9 0.51 0.42 -3.41
CA ILE A 9 -0.16 1.69 -3.62
C ILE A 9 -1.35 1.45 -4.55
N ALA A 10 -2.57 1.52 -4.01
CA ALA A 10 -3.79 1.22 -4.74
C ALA A 10 -4.43 2.48 -5.30
N ASN A 11 -3.71 3.15 -6.18
CA ASN A 11 -4.17 4.40 -6.81
C ASN A 11 -3.42 4.63 -8.13
N ARG A 12 -3.66 5.75 -8.77
CA ARG A 12 -3.01 6.14 -10.02
C ARG A 12 -2.63 7.63 -9.99
N GLY A 13 -1.75 8.02 -10.91
CA GLY A 13 -1.39 9.43 -11.09
C GLY A 13 -0.36 9.95 -10.09
N GLU A 14 -0.43 11.23 -9.83
CA GLU A 14 0.56 11.95 -9.03
C GLU A 14 0.66 11.43 -7.59
N ILE A 15 -0.44 11.01 -6.98
CA ILE A 15 -0.42 10.48 -5.61
C ILE A 15 0.46 9.22 -5.52
N VAL A 16 0.50 8.41 -6.58
CA VAL A 16 1.36 7.22 -6.61
C VAL A 16 2.83 7.62 -6.62
N GLN A 17 3.20 8.60 -7.44
CA GLN A 17 4.57 9.10 -7.50
C GLN A 17 5.02 9.64 -6.14
N ARG A 18 4.18 10.41 -5.49
CA ARG A 18 4.47 10.95 -4.17
C ARG A 18 4.61 9.84 -3.12
N ALA A 19 3.73 8.85 -3.15
CA ALA A 19 3.78 7.72 -2.23
C ALA A 19 5.07 6.91 -2.43
N ILE A 20 5.46 6.63 -3.68
CA ILE A 20 6.69 5.91 -3.99
C ILE A 20 7.90 6.62 -3.36
N ARG A 21 7.98 7.94 -3.52
CA ARG A 21 9.06 8.74 -2.96
C ARG A 21 9.12 8.61 -1.44
N THR A 22 7.97 8.78 -0.78
CA THR A 22 7.88 8.70 0.67
C THR A 22 8.26 7.32 1.19
N ILE A 23 7.76 6.26 0.55
CA ILE A 23 8.07 4.89 0.92
C ILE A 23 9.57 4.63 0.82
N LYS A 24 10.20 5.13 -0.23
CA LYS A 24 11.64 5.01 -0.43
C LYS A 24 12.43 5.75 0.65
N GLU A 25 12.01 6.96 0.99
CA GLU A 25 12.63 7.74 2.07
C GLU A 25 12.53 7.05 3.42
N MET A 26 11.46 6.27 3.64
CA MET A 26 11.29 5.48 4.86
C MET A 26 12.12 4.19 4.86
N GLY A 27 12.85 3.91 3.79
CA GLY A 27 13.64 2.69 3.66
C GLY A 27 12.80 1.44 3.43
N LYS A 28 11.60 1.59 2.87
CA LYS A 28 10.68 0.48 2.62
C LYS A 28 10.52 0.23 1.13
N LYS A 29 9.86 -0.87 0.78
CA LYS A 29 9.63 -1.26 -0.61
C LYS A 29 8.24 -0.86 -1.06
N SER A 30 8.11 -0.50 -2.33
CA SER A 30 6.85 -0.10 -2.93
C SER A 30 6.42 -1.04 -4.05
N VAL A 31 5.11 -1.28 -4.14
CA VAL A 31 4.50 -2.00 -5.25
C VAL A 31 3.45 -1.07 -5.84
N ALA A 32 3.58 -0.73 -7.11
CA ALA A 32 2.57 0.04 -7.83
C ALA A 32 1.68 -0.91 -8.60
N VAL A 33 0.37 -0.73 -8.50
CA VAL A 33 -0.57 -1.45 -9.36
C VAL A 33 -1.05 -0.51 -10.45
N TYR A 34 -1.41 -1.06 -11.60
CA TYR A 34 -1.84 -0.24 -12.72
C TYR A 34 -2.86 -0.96 -13.58
N SER A 35 -3.75 -0.16 -14.20
CA SER A 35 -4.67 -0.67 -15.22
C SER A 35 -3.93 -0.77 -16.55
N ALA A 36 -4.47 -1.54 -17.47
CA ALA A 36 -3.90 -1.64 -18.82
C ALA A 36 -3.76 -0.27 -19.51
N GLY A 37 -4.65 0.67 -19.17
CA GLY A 37 -4.57 2.03 -19.71
C GLY A 37 -3.40 2.85 -19.17
N ASP A 38 -2.87 2.49 -18.03
CA ASP A 38 -1.77 3.21 -17.37
C ASP A 38 -0.42 2.48 -17.51
N LYS A 39 -0.33 1.47 -18.35
CA LYS A 39 0.89 0.64 -18.45
C LYS A 39 2.16 1.43 -18.82
N ASN A 40 2.00 2.58 -19.44
CA ASN A 40 3.14 3.43 -19.85
C ASN A 40 3.34 4.62 -18.90
N ALA A 41 2.67 4.64 -17.76
CA ALA A 41 2.82 5.74 -16.80
C ALA A 41 4.25 5.81 -16.28
N SER A 42 4.83 7.02 -16.31
CA SER A 42 6.25 7.22 -15.99
C SER A 42 6.61 6.86 -14.56
N TYR A 43 5.67 6.97 -13.62
CA TYR A 43 5.96 6.68 -12.21
C TYR A 43 6.18 5.19 -11.92
N LEU A 44 5.70 4.29 -12.79
CA LEU A 44 5.81 2.85 -12.55
C LEU A 44 7.26 2.37 -12.42
N LYS A 45 8.16 2.98 -13.16
CA LYS A 45 9.59 2.60 -13.13
C LYS A 45 10.28 2.94 -11.82
N HIS A 46 9.68 3.80 -11.01
CA HIS A 46 10.25 4.21 -9.71
C HIS A 46 9.81 3.32 -8.56
N ALA A 47 8.78 2.49 -8.76
CA ALA A 47 8.37 1.49 -7.78
C ALA A 47 9.33 0.28 -7.82
N ASP A 48 9.44 -0.42 -6.70
CA ASP A 48 10.25 -1.64 -6.67
C ASP A 48 9.64 -2.74 -7.52
N GLU A 49 8.31 -2.83 -7.55
CA GLU A 49 7.57 -3.74 -8.42
C GLU A 49 6.32 -3.05 -8.96
N ALA A 50 5.86 -3.49 -10.12
CA ALA A 50 4.64 -2.98 -10.74
C ALA A 50 3.81 -4.16 -11.25
N VAL A 51 2.51 -4.16 -10.96
CA VAL A 51 1.60 -5.26 -11.31
C VAL A 51 0.37 -4.71 -12.02
N CYS A 52 0.05 -5.28 -13.18
CA CYS A 52 -1.19 -4.95 -13.89
C CYS A 52 -2.36 -5.64 -13.18
N ILE A 53 -3.40 -4.88 -12.84
CA ILE A 53 -4.54 -5.39 -12.09
C ILE A 53 -5.83 -5.48 -12.89
N GLY A 54 -5.81 -5.20 -14.18
CA GLY A 54 -6.98 -5.35 -15.03
C GLY A 54 -7.06 -4.34 -16.15
N GLY A 55 -8.23 -4.28 -16.77
CA GLY A 55 -8.49 -3.41 -17.92
C GLY A 55 -8.48 -1.93 -17.57
N ALA A 56 -8.61 -1.10 -18.61
CA ALA A 56 -8.47 0.36 -18.48
C ALA A 56 -9.55 1.02 -17.61
N LYS A 57 -10.73 0.42 -17.49
CA LYS A 57 -11.80 0.98 -16.65
C LYS A 57 -11.50 0.78 -15.17
N SER A 58 -11.79 1.80 -14.36
CA SER A 58 -11.55 1.75 -12.91
C SER A 58 -12.25 0.57 -12.23
N LYS A 59 -13.47 0.23 -12.64
CA LYS A 59 -14.20 -0.90 -12.08
C LYS A 59 -13.50 -2.24 -12.31
N ASP A 60 -12.68 -2.34 -13.37
CA ASP A 60 -11.96 -3.55 -13.74
C ASP A 60 -10.55 -3.60 -13.16
N SER A 61 -10.12 -2.53 -12.51
CA SER A 61 -8.75 -2.37 -12.02
C SER A 61 -8.69 -1.73 -10.63
N TYR A 62 -8.72 -0.40 -10.54
CA TYR A 62 -8.54 0.30 -9.26
C TYR A 62 -9.67 0.10 -8.26
N LEU A 63 -10.84 -0.35 -8.70
CA LEU A 63 -11.98 -0.72 -7.85
C LEU A 63 -12.16 -2.23 -7.74
N ASN A 64 -11.26 -3.00 -8.34
CA ASN A 64 -11.32 -4.47 -8.34
C ASN A 64 -10.61 -5.00 -7.10
N ILE A 65 -11.36 -5.20 -6.02
CA ILE A 65 -10.82 -5.65 -4.74
C ILE A 65 -10.05 -6.97 -4.86
N PRO A 66 -10.60 -8.04 -5.48
CA PRO A 66 -9.86 -9.30 -5.60
C PRO A 66 -8.52 -9.15 -6.31
N ALA A 67 -8.47 -8.34 -7.37
CA ALA A 67 -7.23 -8.15 -8.13
C ALA A 67 -6.17 -7.43 -7.28
N ILE A 68 -6.57 -6.42 -6.51
CA ILE A 68 -5.65 -5.68 -5.65
C ILE A 68 -5.13 -6.55 -4.52
N ILE A 69 -5.99 -7.31 -3.86
CA ILE A 69 -5.59 -8.22 -2.77
C ILE A 69 -4.65 -9.31 -3.32
N THR A 70 -4.97 -9.87 -4.49
CA THR A 70 -4.11 -10.88 -5.13
C THR A 70 -2.72 -10.29 -5.41
N ALA A 71 -2.67 -9.07 -5.96
CA ALA A 71 -1.39 -8.41 -6.22
C ALA A 71 -0.58 -8.20 -4.93
N ALA A 72 -1.24 -7.81 -3.85
CA ALA A 72 -0.58 -7.63 -2.56
C ALA A 72 0.00 -8.93 -2.02
N GLU A 73 -0.77 -10.03 -2.11
CA GLU A 73 -0.30 -11.33 -1.64
C GLU A 73 0.83 -11.87 -2.50
N MET A 74 0.72 -11.78 -3.82
CA MET A 74 1.75 -12.26 -4.74
C MET A 74 3.08 -11.55 -4.56
N THR A 75 3.05 -10.28 -4.20
CA THR A 75 4.26 -9.47 -4.02
C THR A 75 4.72 -9.41 -2.56
N GLY A 76 3.99 -10.03 -1.64
CA GLY A 76 4.36 -10.07 -0.22
C GLY A 76 4.21 -8.74 0.50
N CYS A 77 3.19 -7.95 0.15
CA CYS A 77 2.96 -6.66 0.81
C CYS A 77 2.36 -6.81 2.20
N ASP A 78 2.86 -6.02 3.14
CA ASP A 78 2.37 -5.97 4.52
C ASP A 78 1.22 -4.98 4.69
N ALA A 79 1.12 -4.03 3.76
CA ALA A 79 0.17 -2.93 3.87
C ALA A 79 -0.28 -2.45 2.50
N ILE A 80 -1.44 -1.80 2.48
CA ILE A 80 -1.97 -1.13 1.28
C ILE A 80 -2.24 0.31 1.62
N PHE A 81 -1.72 1.21 0.79
CA PHE A 81 -2.00 2.63 0.85
C PHE A 81 -2.93 2.99 -0.31
N PRO A 82 -4.20 3.32 -0.04
CA PRO A 82 -5.16 3.61 -1.11
C PRO A 82 -5.10 5.04 -1.63
N GLY A 83 -4.50 5.98 -0.89
CA GLY A 83 -4.56 7.38 -1.21
C GLY A 83 -5.97 7.93 -1.03
N TYR A 84 -6.42 8.74 -1.95
CA TYR A 84 -7.78 9.29 -1.96
C TYR A 84 -8.58 8.72 -3.14
N GLY A 85 -9.90 8.69 -3.01
CA GLY A 85 -10.78 8.11 -4.04
C GLY A 85 -10.70 6.59 -4.09
N PHE A 86 -11.20 6.00 -5.13
CA PHE A 86 -11.23 4.55 -5.35
C PHE A 86 -11.69 3.79 -4.10
N LEU A 87 -10.82 2.97 -3.51
CA LEU A 87 -11.17 2.15 -2.36
C LEU A 87 -10.82 2.78 -1.00
N SER A 88 -10.38 4.03 -0.99
CA SER A 88 -9.90 4.69 0.24
C SER A 88 -10.95 4.77 1.36
N GLU A 89 -12.23 4.80 1.03
CA GLU A 89 -13.33 4.85 2.00
C GLU A 89 -14.24 3.62 1.94
N ASN A 90 -13.77 2.56 1.30
CA ASN A 90 -14.56 1.33 1.13
C ASN A 90 -14.37 0.41 2.34
N GLN A 91 -15.40 0.29 3.18
CA GLN A 91 -15.34 -0.51 4.40
C GLN A 91 -15.16 -2.00 4.13
N ASP A 92 -15.73 -2.52 3.06
CA ASP A 92 -15.55 -3.93 2.69
C ASP A 92 -14.09 -4.22 2.36
N PHE A 93 -13.43 -3.30 1.66
CA PHE A 93 -12.02 -3.43 1.34
C PHE A 93 -11.15 -3.41 2.60
N VAL A 94 -11.44 -2.51 3.53
CA VAL A 94 -10.73 -2.44 4.81
C VAL A 94 -10.84 -3.78 5.55
N GLU A 95 -12.04 -4.35 5.61
CA GLU A 95 -12.27 -5.63 6.29
C GLU A 95 -11.55 -6.79 5.58
N ILE A 96 -11.56 -6.80 4.25
CA ILE A 96 -10.87 -7.83 3.48
C ILE A 96 -9.36 -7.74 3.71
N CYS A 97 -8.79 -6.54 3.73
CA CYS A 97 -7.38 -6.35 4.06
C CYS A 97 -7.07 -6.95 5.44
N ARG A 98 -7.89 -6.65 6.44
CA ARG A 98 -7.71 -7.18 7.79
C ARG A 98 -7.73 -8.70 7.81
N LEU A 99 -8.66 -9.33 7.10
CA LEU A 99 -8.77 -10.77 7.02
C LEU A 99 -7.55 -11.43 6.37
N HIS A 100 -6.85 -10.71 5.51
CA HIS A 100 -5.64 -11.18 4.85
C HIS A 100 -4.36 -10.73 5.55
N ASN A 101 -4.47 -10.18 6.76
CA ASN A 101 -3.33 -9.66 7.54
C ASN A 101 -2.57 -8.56 6.82
N ILE A 102 -3.27 -7.75 6.04
CA ILE A 102 -2.73 -6.60 5.34
C ILE A 102 -3.22 -5.35 6.05
N LYS A 103 -2.31 -4.47 6.44
CA LYS A 103 -2.68 -3.23 7.10
C LYS A 103 -3.24 -2.24 6.08
N PHE A 104 -4.41 -1.69 6.38
CA PHE A 104 -4.98 -0.62 5.58
C PHE A 104 -4.49 0.70 6.15
N ILE A 105 -3.74 1.44 5.33
CA ILE A 105 -3.20 2.73 5.74
C ILE A 105 -4.17 3.82 5.28
N GLY A 106 -4.53 4.74 6.17
CA GLY A 106 -5.45 5.82 5.84
C GLY A 106 -5.01 6.65 4.63
N PRO A 107 -5.87 7.53 4.14
CA PRO A 107 -5.72 8.10 2.80
C PRO A 107 -4.58 9.09 2.59
N SER A 108 -3.86 9.53 3.62
CA SER A 108 -2.79 10.52 3.46
C SER A 108 -1.40 9.93 3.62
N VAL A 109 -0.42 10.55 2.95
CA VAL A 109 0.99 10.18 3.07
C VAL A 109 1.46 10.37 4.52
N GLU A 110 0.94 11.39 5.21
CA GLU A 110 1.26 11.66 6.61
C GLU A 110 0.80 10.52 7.52
N VAL A 111 -0.36 9.93 7.25
CA VAL A 111 -0.84 8.77 8.00
C VAL A 111 0.05 7.56 7.74
N MET A 112 0.49 7.36 6.50
CA MET A 112 1.41 6.29 6.13
C MET A 112 2.72 6.40 6.92
N GLU A 113 3.31 7.59 6.97
CA GLU A 113 4.54 7.84 7.71
C GLU A 113 4.36 7.56 9.21
N LYS A 114 3.29 8.06 9.80
CA LYS A 114 3.01 7.86 11.22
C LYS A 114 2.80 6.38 11.56
N MET A 115 2.11 5.65 10.72
CA MET A 115 1.87 4.24 10.94
C MET A 115 3.17 3.43 10.89
N ALA A 116 4.06 3.75 9.94
CA ALA A 116 5.37 3.12 9.83
C ALA A 116 6.24 3.43 11.05
N ASP A 117 6.28 4.68 11.49
CA ASP A 117 7.05 5.11 12.66
C ASP A 117 6.53 4.44 13.95
N LYS A 118 5.22 4.36 14.10
CA LYS A 118 4.60 3.71 15.25
C LYS A 118 4.94 2.22 15.32
N SER A 119 4.92 1.55 14.18
CA SER A 119 5.30 0.14 14.09
C SER A 119 6.75 -0.07 14.49
N LYS A 120 7.65 0.78 14.00
CA LYS A 120 9.07 0.73 14.31
C LYS A 120 9.34 1.00 15.79
N ALA A 121 8.67 2.00 16.36
CA ALA A 121 8.81 2.33 17.78
C ALA A 121 8.39 1.16 18.67
N LYS A 122 7.30 0.48 18.33
CA LYS A 122 6.86 -0.70 19.07
C LYS A 122 7.87 -1.83 19.01
N GLU A 123 8.46 -2.09 17.84
CA GLU A 123 9.51 -3.10 17.70
C GLU A 123 10.72 -2.78 18.57
N GLU A 124 11.15 -1.54 18.57
CA GLU A 124 12.29 -1.11 19.39
C GLU A 124 12.01 -1.26 20.88
N MET A 125 10.79 -0.95 21.31
CA MET A 125 10.37 -1.12 22.69
C MET A 125 10.37 -2.59 23.09
N ILE A 126 9.88 -3.47 22.23
CA ILE A 126 9.88 -4.91 22.47
C ILE A 126 11.32 -5.43 22.60
N ARG A 127 12.22 -5.02 21.73
CA ARG A 127 13.63 -5.38 21.77
C ARG A 127 14.31 -4.92 23.07
N ALA A 128 13.93 -3.75 23.55
CA ALA A 128 14.47 -3.19 24.79
C ALA A 128 13.83 -3.79 26.05
N GLY A 129 12.86 -4.70 25.91
CA GLY A 129 12.16 -5.30 27.03
C GLY A 129 11.12 -4.42 27.68
N VAL A 130 10.68 -3.37 27.00
CA VAL A 130 9.65 -2.44 27.50
C VAL A 130 8.26 -3.01 27.21
N PRO A 131 7.35 -3.06 28.21
CA PRO A 131 5.97 -3.51 27.94
C PRO A 131 5.27 -2.60 26.94
N VAL A 132 4.53 -3.21 26.01
CA VAL A 132 3.77 -2.50 24.97
C VAL A 132 2.29 -2.74 25.20
N VAL A 133 1.51 -1.68 25.17
CA VAL A 133 0.06 -1.73 25.34
C VAL A 133 -0.63 -1.88 23.99
#